data_0d413e4f52e7495ef3ea28a5dc9b1152
#
_entry.id   0d413e4f52e7495ef3ea28a5dc9b1152
#
_cell.length_a   1.000
_cell.length_b   1.000
_cell.length_c   1.000
_cell.angle_alpha   90.00
_cell.angle_beta   90.00
_cell.angle_gamma   90.00
#
_symmetry.space_group_name_H-M   'P 1'
#
loop_
_entity.id
_entity.type
_entity.pdbx_description
1 polymer ?
#
loop_
_entity_poly.entity_id
_entity_poly.type
_entity_poly.pdbx_seq_one_letter_code
_entity_poly.pdbx_strand_id
1 'polypeptide(L)'
;MNGNPTVETKAVFPEGADRSIGGGRLWALVAAFIAICAVFFPAIRAWVGLALADDLHSHVILIPVVSGYLLVTGRMELAWASKPAPWPGGALVLLGLAAIAWVLMARPALSVVDLVALRMGALLVALWGIGFLFLGVEWMRSALFPMAFLLFMIPLPDAAVWHLEEFLMVASAILSESVFNWGGIPVYRTGQVLEIPGIVLVVAQECSGIRATWVLFITSVVAAHLFLPTATRGLILVGAVVPLGILRNSVRIYVIGWLCVEYGPEMIHHWVHRKGGPLFFVASLIPLFLLAWALKWKRKKGEAENPNAMERSGKRDMPDQT
;
A
#
# COMPACT_ATOMS: atom_id res chain seq x y z
N MET A 1 -51.24 -19.33 -42.84
CA MET A 1 -51.63 -19.01 -41.46
C MET A 1 -50.77 -19.87 -40.58
N ASN A 2 -49.63 -19.37 -40.15
CA ASN A 2 -48.78 -20.02 -39.14
C ASN A 2 -48.23 -18.90 -38.25
N GLY A 3 -48.89 -18.72 -37.11
CA GLY A 3 -48.44 -17.85 -36.05
C GLY A 3 -47.36 -18.52 -35.25
N ASN A 4 -46.21 -17.89 -35.21
CA ASN A 4 -45.07 -18.25 -34.38
C ASN A 4 -45.24 -17.55 -33.01
N PRO A 5 -45.33 -18.24 -31.88
CA PRO A 5 -45.34 -17.60 -30.57
C PRO A 5 -43.91 -17.16 -30.21
N THR A 6 -43.68 -15.85 -30.23
CA THR A 6 -42.50 -15.25 -29.64
C THR A 6 -42.54 -15.47 -28.11
N VAL A 7 -41.72 -16.40 -27.63
CA VAL A 7 -41.46 -16.56 -26.19
C VAL A 7 -40.57 -15.40 -25.75
N GLU A 8 -41.21 -14.35 -25.23
CA GLU A 8 -40.49 -13.33 -24.42
C GLU A 8 -40.00 -13.99 -23.13
N THR A 9 -38.73 -14.36 -23.12
CA THR A 9 -38.03 -14.70 -21.88
C THR A 9 -37.79 -13.41 -21.11
N LYS A 10 -38.76 -12.96 -20.33
CA LYS A 10 -38.54 -11.96 -19.28
C LYS A 10 -37.59 -12.57 -18.28
N ALA A 11 -36.31 -12.15 -18.33
CA ALA A 11 -35.38 -12.30 -17.20
C ALA A 11 -36.02 -11.58 -16.02
N VAL A 12 -36.52 -12.36 -15.05
CA VAL A 12 -37.03 -11.84 -13.78
C VAL A 12 -35.81 -11.46 -12.94
N PHE A 13 -35.24 -10.28 -13.23
CA PHE A 13 -34.46 -9.59 -12.23
C PHE A 13 -35.45 -8.97 -11.24
N PRO A 14 -35.30 -9.17 -9.93
CA PRO A 14 -36.12 -8.45 -8.96
C PRO A 14 -35.82 -6.96 -9.07
N GLU A 15 -36.67 -6.24 -9.80
CA GLU A 15 -36.74 -4.79 -9.77
C GLU A 15 -37.12 -4.35 -8.37
N GLY A 16 -36.24 -3.54 -7.70
CA GLY A 16 -36.64 -2.77 -6.53
C GLY A 16 -36.06 -3.18 -5.16
N ALA A 17 -34.90 -3.80 -5.08
CA ALA A 17 -34.13 -3.68 -3.84
C ALA A 17 -33.55 -2.27 -3.77
N ASP A 18 -34.14 -1.42 -2.94
CA ASP A 18 -33.62 -0.08 -2.63
C ASP A 18 -32.15 -0.22 -2.19
N ARG A 19 -31.22 0.10 -3.11
CA ARG A 19 -29.76 -0.04 -2.93
C ARG A 19 -29.22 1.08 -2.06
N SER A 20 -30.07 1.89 -1.43
CA SER A 20 -29.69 3.04 -0.62
C SER A 20 -29.66 2.70 0.87
N ILE A 21 -28.70 3.27 1.57
CA ILE A 21 -28.70 3.32 3.03
C ILE A 21 -29.89 4.20 3.44
N GLY A 22 -30.79 3.69 4.28
CA GLY A 22 -31.88 4.53 4.81
C GLY A 22 -31.33 5.82 5.44
N GLY A 23 -31.96 6.99 5.12
CA GLY A 23 -31.43 8.31 5.48
C GLY A 23 -31.05 8.46 6.95
N GLY A 24 -31.87 7.93 7.88
CA GLY A 24 -31.55 7.97 9.31
C GLY A 24 -30.26 7.20 9.67
N ARG A 25 -29.99 6.07 9.02
CA ARG A 25 -28.78 5.27 9.22
C ARG A 25 -27.54 5.98 8.68
N LEU A 26 -27.66 6.69 7.56
CA LEU A 26 -26.56 7.50 7.02
C LEU A 26 -26.20 8.65 7.96
N TRP A 27 -27.19 9.36 8.49
CA TRP A 27 -26.94 10.43 9.46
C TRP A 27 -26.31 9.92 10.75
N ALA A 28 -26.74 8.75 11.23
CA ALA A 28 -26.15 8.11 12.41
C ALA A 28 -24.69 7.69 12.16
N LEU A 29 -24.38 7.15 10.96
CA LEU A 29 -23.01 6.83 10.55
C LEU A 29 -22.13 8.09 10.53
N VAL A 30 -22.60 9.18 9.91
CA VAL A 30 -21.87 10.45 9.84
C VAL A 30 -21.65 11.03 11.25
N ALA A 31 -22.67 11.03 12.11
CA ALA A 31 -22.55 11.51 13.47
C ALA A 31 -21.54 10.68 14.29
N ALA A 32 -21.57 9.34 14.16
CA ALA A 32 -20.62 8.46 14.82
C ALA A 32 -19.20 8.68 14.31
N PHE A 33 -19.01 8.86 13.00
CA PHE A 33 -17.71 9.19 12.42
C PHE A 33 -17.15 10.50 12.96
N ILE A 34 -17.98 11.56 13.00
CA ILE A 34 -17.58 12.87 13.56
C ILE A 34 -17.24 12.73 15.04
N ALA A 35 -18.05 12.00 15.82
CA ALA A 35 -17.80 11.78 17.24
C ALA A 35 -16.45 11.07 17.50
N ILE A 36 -16.15 10.01 16.75
CA ILE A 36 -14.86 9.32 16.85
C ILE A 36 -13.71 10.25 16.43
N CYS A 37 -13.84 10.98 15.33
CA CYS A 37 -12.82 11.95 14.93
C CYS A 37 -12.59 13.04 15.99
N ALA A 38 -13.63 13.48 16.69
CA ALA A 38 -13.52 14.44 17.78
C ALA A 38 -12.76 13.85 18.99
N VAL A 39 -13.07 12.62 19.39
CA VAL A 39 -12.35 11.91 20.47
C VAL A 39 -10.89 11.72 20.12
N PHE A 40 -10.57 11.35 18.88
CA PHE A 40 -9.21 11.12 18.40
C PHE A 40 -8.52 12.36 17.84
N PHE A 41 -9.12 13.55 17.95
CA PHE A 41 -8.56 14.79 17.39
C PHE A 41 -7.11 15.07 17.81
N PRO A 42 -6.71 14.90 19.10
CA PRO A 42 -5.30 15.07 19.49
C PRO A 42 -4.35 14.09 18.78
N ALA A 43 -4.80 12.85 18.54
CA ALA A 43 -4.04 11.85 17.82
C ALA A 43 -3.89 12.21 16.32
N ILE A 44 -4.99 12.64 15.69
CA ILE A 44 -5.01 13.09 14.29
C ILE A 44 -4.09 14.31 14.11
N ARG A 45 -4.14 15.27 15.03
CA ARG A 45 -3.24 16.44 15.00
C ARG A 45 -1.77 16.04 15.11
N ALA A 46 -1.43 15.13 16.04
CA ALA A 46 -0.07 14.63 16.18
C ALA A 46 0.40 13.88 14.93
N TRP A 47 -0.47 13.08 14.32
CA TRP A 47 -0.23 12.35 13.09
C TRP A 47 0.03 13.28 11.89
N VAL A 48 -0.77 14.33 11.71
CA VAL A 48 -0.52 15.35 10.68
C VAL A 48 0.80 16.06 10.95
N GLY A 49 1.09 16.41 12.20
CA GLY A 49 2.36 17.03 12.58
C GLY A 49 3.57 16.15 12.24
N LEU A 50 3.49 14.83 12.52
CA LEU A 50 4.53 13.87 12.15
C LEU A 50 4.71 13.79 10.63
N ALA A 51 3.62 13.69 9.89
CA ALA A 51 3.65 13.58 8.43
C ALA A 51 4.25 14.82 7.73
N LEU A 52 4.12 16.00 8.35
CA LEU A 52 4.70 17.24 7.82
C LEU A 52 6.16 17.47 8.25
N ALA A 53 6.56 16.88 9.38
CA ALA A 53 7.91 17.05 9.94
C ALA A 53 8.89 15.94 9.50
N ASP A 54 8.38 14.76 9.17
CA ASP A 54 9.19 13.59 8.83
C ASP A 54 8.90 13.11 7.41
N ASP A 55 9.90 13.19 6.57
CA ASP A 55 9.82 12.75 5.17
C ASP A 55 9.47 11.27 5.00
N LEU A 56 9.87 10.39 5.94
CA LEU A 56 9.53 8.96 5.87
C LEU A 56 8.02 8.75 5.98
N HIS A 57 7.35 9.54 6.83
CA HIS A 57 5.93 9.42 7.12
C HIS A 57 5.05 10.38 6.30
N SER A 58 5.63 11.21 5.40
CA SER A 58 4.86 12.19 4.60
C SER A 58 3.74 11.58 3.74
N HIS A 59 3.91 10.32 3.30
CA HIS A 59 2.95 9.58 2.48
C HIS A 59 1.64 9.25 3.22
N VAL A 60 1.64 9.18 4.56
CA VAL A 60 0.47 8.68 5.33
C VAL A 60 -0.78 9.55 5.12
N ILE A 61 -0.63 10.86 4.85
CA ILE A 61 -1.73 11.79 4.57
C ILE A 61 -2.50 11.40 3.29
N LEU A 62 -1.81 10.82 2.31
CA LEU A 62 -2.43 10.41 1.05
C LEU A 62 -3.24 9.11 1.18
N ILE A 63 -2.98 8.29 2.19
CA ILE A 63 -3.61 6.98 2.34
C ILE A 63 -5.14 7.06 2.46
N PRO A 64 -5.72 7.91 3.35
CA PRO A 64 -7.18 8.05 3.42
C PRO A 64 -7.79 8.57 2.10
N VAL A 65 -7.09 9.46 1.40
CA VAL A 65 -7.54 10.00 0.10
C VAL A 65 -7.57 8.91 -0.96
N VAL A 66 -6.49 8.11 -1.07
CA VAL A 66 -6.43 6.97 -2.00
C VAL A 66 -7.47 5.91 -1.65
N SER A 67 -7.64 5.58 -0.36
CA SER A 67 -8.68 4.65 0.09
C SER A 67 -10.08 5.14 -0.30
N GLY A 68 -10.38 6.43 -0.05
CA GLY A 68 -11.64 7.05 -0.47
C GLY A 68 -11.84 7.02 -1.98
N TYR A 69 -10.81 7.34 -2.76
CA TYR A 69 -10.83 7.23 -4.22
C TYR A 69 -11.14 5.80 -4.68
N LEU A 70 -10.51 4.80 -4.08
CA LEU A 70 -10.74 3.39 -4.40
C LEU A 70 -12.18 2.94 -4.07
N LEU A 71 -12.79 3.48 -3.00
CA LEU A 71 -14.18 3.22 -2.66
C LEU A 71 -15.16 3.80 -3.71
N VAL A 72 -14.86 4.98 -4.24
CA VAL A 72 -15.76 5.68 -5.18
C VAL A 72 -15.58 5.17 -6.61
N THR A 73 -14.34 4.94 -7.06
CA THR A 73 -14.01 4.57 -8.43
C THR A 73 -13.77 3.09 -8.62
N GLY A 74 -13.64 2.35 -7.53
CA GLY A 74 -13.43 0.90 -7.56
C GLY A 74 -14.57 0.21 -8.30
N ARG A 75 -14.23 -0.77 -9.17
CA ARG A 75 -15.19 -1.66 -9.85
C ARG A 75 -15.90 -2.60 -8.86
N MET A 76 -15.92 -2.23 -7.58
CA MET A 76 -16.47 -3.03 -6.51
C MET A 76 -17.95 -2.69 -6.38
N GLU A 77 -18.79 -3.69 -6.55
CA GLU A 77 -20.20 -3.58 -6.19
C GLU A 77 -20.31 -3.55 -4.68
N LEU A 78 -20.36 -2.34 -4.11
CA LEU A 78 -20.53 -2.17 -2.68
C LEU A 78 -21.92 -2.65 -2.26
N ALA A 79 -21.97 -3.52 -1.26
CA ALA A 79 -23.20 -4.12 -0.76
C ALA A 79 -23.96 -3.14 0.18
N TRP A 80 -24.49 -2.05 -0.38
CA TRP A 80 -25.17 -0.99 0.39
C TRP A 80 -26.42 -1.46 1.15
N ALA A 81 -27.07 -2.53 0.68
CA ALA A 81 -28.24 -3.14 1.34
C ALA A 81 -27.86 -4.12 2.48
N SER A 82 -26.58 -4.17 2.87
CA SER A 82 -26.10 -5.07 3.93
C SER A 82 -26.75 -4.77 5.28
N LYS A 83 -27.00 -5.84 6.04
CA LYS A 83 -27.55 -5.74 7.41
C LYS A 83 -26.46 -5.26 8.37
N PRO A 84 -26.78 -4.32 9.30
CA PRO A 84 -25.87 -3.94 10.37
C PRO A 84 -25.36 -5.13 11.16
N ALA A 85 -24.12 -5.03 11.63
CA ALA A 85 -23.51 -6.03 12.49
C ALA A 85 -23.15 -5.40 13.84
N PRO A 86 -24.14 -5.21 14.74
CA PRO A 86 -23.96 -4.41 15.94
C PRO A 86 -22.95 -5.01 16.94
N TRP A 87 -22.93 -6.33 17.09
CA TRP A 87 -22.02 -6.99 18.02
C TRP A 87 -20.54 -6.85 17.64
N PRO A 88 -20.07 -7.26 16.44
CA PRO A 88 -18.68 -7.07 16.08
C PRO A 88 -18.32 -5.58 15.93
N GLY A 89 -19.23 -4.76 15.40
CA GLY A 89 -19.02 -3.34 15.27
C GLY A 89 -18.85 -2.65 16.62
N GLY A 90 -19.77 -2.91 17.57
CA GLY A 90 -19.69 -2.36 18.92
C GLY A 90 -18.44 -2.81 19.68
N ALA A 91 -18.06 -4.10 19.55
CA ALA A 91 -16.84 -4.62 20.16
C ALA A 91 -15.57 -3.91 19.64
N LEU A 92 -15.48 -3.67 18.33
CA LEU A 92 -14.34 -2.96 17.73
C LEU A 92 -14.30 -1.48 18.14
N VAL A 93 -15.45 -0.80 18.19
CA VAL A 93 -15.51 0.59 18.68
C VAL A 93 -15.03 0.66 20.13
N LEU A 94 -15.53 -0.23 21.00
CA LEU A 94 -15.11 -0.29 22.40
C LEU A 94 -13.62 -0.61 22.54
N LEU A 95 -13.09 -1.53 21.73
CA LEU A 95 -11.67 -1.85 21.71
C LEU A 95 -10.81 -0.64 21.32
N GLY A 96 -11.18 0.09 20.27
CA GLY A 96 -10.48 1.31 19.86
C GLY A 96 -10.53 2.41 20.94
N LEU A 97 -11.69 2.61 21.57
CA LEU A 97 -11.85 3.57 22.67
C LEU A 97 -11.08 3.13 23.93
N ALA A 98 -11.07 1.85 24.25
CA ALA A 98 -10.30 1.31 25.37
C ALA A 98 -8.78 1.45 25.13
N ALA A 99 -8.32 1.21 23.89
CA ALA A 99 -6.92 1.36 23.52
C ALA A 99 -6.46 2.82 23.67
N ILE A 100 -7.22 3.80 23.19
CA ILE A 100 -6.85 5.21 23.36
C ILE A 100 -6.91 5.64 24.83
N ALA A 101 -7.91 5.19 25.60
CA ALA A 101 -8.02 5.45 27.02
C ALA A 101 -6.81 4.87 27.77
N TRP A 102 -6.41 3.65 27.46
CA TRP A 102 -5.22 3.03 28.03
C TRP A 102 -3.96 3.85 27.75
N VAL A 103 -3.74 4.30 26.50
CA VAL A 103 -2.58 5.14 26.15
C VAL A 103 -2.56 6.44 26.95
N LEU A 104 -3.72 7.07 27.16
CA LEU A 104 -3.81 8.32 27.90
C LEU A 104 -3.58 8.13 29.40
N MET A 105 -4.02 7.01 29.97
CA MET A 105 -3.88 6.69 31.41
C MET A 105 -2.49 6.13 31.74
N ALA A 106 -2.03 5.14 30.98
CA ALA A 106 -0.78 4.45 31.23
C ALA A 106 0.46 5.28 30.84
N ARG A 107 0.29 6.25 29.91
CA ARG A 107 1.39 7.10 29.41
C ARG A 107 2.67 6.30 29.14
N PRO A 108 2.61 5.27 28.27
CA PRO A 108 3.74 4.39 28.06
C PRO A 108 4.95 5.19 27.59
N ALA A 109 6.15 4.81 28.07
CA ALA A 109 7.42 5.42 27.66
C ALA A 109 7.82 4.92 26.27
N LEU A 110 7.10 5.36 25.24
CA LEU A 110 7.33 5.06 23.83
C LEU A 110 7.84 6.30 23.11
N SER A 111 8.45 6.09 21.94
CA SER A 111 8.81 7.19 21.05
C SER A 111 7.56 7.96 20.57
N VAL A 112 7.78 9.15 20.04
CA VAL A 112 6.67 9.95 19.46
C VAL A 112 6.02 9.20 18.30
N VAL A 113 6.82 8.54 17.45
CA VAL A 113 6.33 7.76 16.30
C VAL A 113 5.49 6.58 16.76
N ASP A 114 5.98 5.79 17.72
CA ASP A 114 5.27 4.62 18.25
C ASP A 114 3.96 5.01 18.95
N LEU A 115 3.95 6.14 19.68
CA LEU A 115 2.73 6.66 20.29
C LEU A 115 1.70 7.09 19.24
N VAL A 116 2.14 7.75 18.17
CA VAL A 116 1.25 8.12 17.06
C VAL A 116 0.76 6.87 16.34
N ALA A 117 1.63 5.88 16.08
CA ALA A 117 1.24 4.62 15.45
C ALA A 117 0.16 3.89 16.27
N LEU A 118 0.34 3.77 17.58
CA LEU A 118 -0.61 3.12 18.48
C LEU A 118 -1.95 3.85 18.51
N ARG A 119 -1.95 5.18 18.59
CA ARG A 119 -3.17 6.00 18.57
C ARG A 119 -3.92 5.91 17.26
N MET A 120 -3.20 5.92 16.13
CA MET A 120 -3.80 5.78 14.80
C MET A 120 -4.32 4.37 14.56
N GLY A 121 -3.65 3.33 15.08
CA GLY A 121 -4.17 1.97 15.10
C GLY A 121 -5.49 1.86 15.88
N ALA A 122 -5.58 2.48 17.06
CA ALA A 122 -6.81 2.53 17.84
C ALA A 122 -7.95 3.27 17.11
N LEU A 123 -7.64 4.39 16.43
CA LEU A 123 -8.59 5.09 15.57
C LEU A 123 -9.09 4.20 14.44
N LEU A 124 -8.19 3.50 13.74
CA LEU A 124 -8.55 2.64 12.61
C LEU A 124 -9.46 1.49 13.05
N VAL A 125 -9.18 0.86 14.20
CA VAL A 125 -10.03 -0.18 14.79
C VAL A 125 -11.42 0.37 15.10
N ALA A 126 -11.53 1.58 15.68
CA ALA A 126 -12.81 2.23 15.94
C ALA A 126 -13.57 2.57 14.64
N LEU A 127 -12.88 3.04 13.59
CA LEU A 127 -13.47 3.32 12.27
C LEU A 127 -13.98 2.04 11.59
N TRP A 128 -13.24 0.94 11.66
CA TRP A 128 -13.74 -0.35 11.18
C TRP A 128 -14.95 -0.81 11.98
N GLY A 129 -14.94 -0.57 13.30
CA GLY A 129 -16.10 -0.84 14.17
C GLY A 129 -17.34 -0.08 13.72
N ILE A 130 -17.23 1.21 13.40
CA ILE A 130 -18.33 2.00 12.82
C ILE A 130 -18.79 1.41 11.48
N GLY A 131 -17.85 1.01 10.63
CA GLY A 131 -18.15 0.35 9.36
C GLY A 131 -19.00 -0.91 9.55
N PHE A 132 -18.62 -1.82 10.46
CA PHE A 132 -19.42 -3.00 10.79
C PHE A 132 -20.77 -2.64 11.41
N LEU A 133 -20.79 -1.66 12.34
CA LEU A 133 -21.98 -1.26 13.07
C LEU A 133 -23.08 -0.74 12.14
N PHE A 134 -22.72 0.10 11.17
CA PHE A 134 -23.67 0.78 10.29
C PHE A 134 -23.75 0.18 8.88
N LEU A 135 -22.65 -0.29 8.30
CA LEU A 135 -22.62 -0.79 6.93
C LEU A 135 -22.74 -2.32 6.86
N GLY A 136 -22.32 -3.03 7.90
CA GLY A 136 -22.44 -4.47 8.03
C GLY A 136 -21.30 -5.27 7.39
N VAL A 137 -21.35 -6.61 7.58
CA VAL A 137 -20.26 -7.51 7.20
C VAL A 137 -20.07 -7.60 5.68
N GLU A 138 -21.16 -7.66 4.93
CA GLU A 138 -21.10 -7.80 3.46
C GLU A 138 -20.49 -6.56 2.81
N TRP A 139 -20.86 -5.36 3.30
CA TRP A 139 -20.24 -4.13 2.85
C TRP A 139 -18.76 -4.09 3.19
N MET A 140 -18.38 -4.42 4.42
CA MET A 140 -16.98 -4.45 4.83
C MET A 140 -16.16 -5.46 4.03
N ARG A 141 -16.74 -6.59 3.64
CA ARG A 141 -16.11 -7.57 2.75
C ARG A 141 -15.95 -7.03 1.33
N SER A 142 -16.97 -6.37 0.78
CA SER A 142 -16.89 -5.76 -0.55
C SER A 142 -15.88 -4.60 -0.59
N ALA A 143 -15.69 -3.89 0.53
CA ALA A 143 -14.73 -2.81 0.69
C ALA A 143 -13.39 -3.27 1.32
N LEU A 144 -13.11 -4.58 1.37
CA LEU A 144 -11.98 -5.13 2.13
C LEU A 144 -10.64 -4.48 1.76
N PHE A 145 -10.37 -4.32 0.46
CA PHE A 145 -9.10 -3.75 0.03
C PHE A 145 -8.93 -2.27 0.45
N PRO A 146 -9.86 -1.34 0.15
CA PRO A 146 -9.74 0.05 0.63
C PRO A 146 -9.69 0.15 2.14
N MET A 147 -10.45 -0.68 2.86
CA MET A 147 -10.42 -0.69 4.33
C MET A 147 -9.09 -1.22 4.89
N ALA A 148 -8.54 -2.29 4.31
CA ALA A 148 -7.22 -2.79 4.65
C ALA A 148 -6.10 -1.82 4.25
N PHE A 149 -6.26 -1.10 3.13
CA PHE A 149 -5.29 -0.11 2.67
C PHE A 149 -5.11 1.03 3.67
N LEU A 150 -6.12 1.34 4.48
CA LEU A 150 -5.99 2.30 5.58
C LEU A 150 -4.94 1.91 6.63
N LEU A 151 -4.50 0.65 6.70
CA LEU A 151 -3.38 0.24 7.57
C LEU A 151 -2.10 1.03 7.27
N PHE A 152 -1.88 1.44 6.03
CA PHE A 152 -0.73 2.26 5.64
C PHE A 152 -0.77 3.70 6.16
N MET A 153 -1.89 4.16 6.74
CA MET A 153 -1.93 5.44 7.45
C MET A 153 -1.28 5.37 8.84
N ILE A 154 -1.06 4.17 9.37
CA ILE A 154 -0.35 3.97 10.63
C ILE A 154 1.14 4.15 10.34
N PRO A 155 1.84 5.09 11.02
CA PRO A 155 3.28 5.22 10.88
C PRO A 155 3.99 3.90 11.20
N LEU A 156 5.08 3.62 10.49
CA LEU A 156 5.92 2.47 10.82
C LEU A 156 6.53 2.65 12.20
N PRO A 157 6.41 1.68 13.11
CA PRO A 157 7.10 1.73 14.41
C PRO A 157 8.62 1.80 14.25
N ASP A 158 9.28 2.52 15.16
CA ASP A 158 10.72 2.75 15.10
C ASP A 158 11.55 1.46 15.00
N ALA A 159 11.15 0.40 15.69
CA ALA A 159 11.81 -0.91 15.59
C ALA A 159 11.70 -1.49 14.17
N ALA A 160 10.55 -1.35 13.50
CA ALA A 160 10.37 -1.83 12.13
C ALA A 160 11.20 -1.01 11.14
N VAL A 161 11.26 0.31 11.34
CA VAL A 161 12.09 1.22 10.53
C VAL A 161 13.56 0.82 10.66
N TRP A 162 14.05 0.64 11.88
CA TRP A 162 15.44 0.29 12.16
C TRP A 162 15.86 -1.03 11.46
N HIS A 163 15.07 -2.09 11.59
CA HIS A 163 15.36 -3.37 10.95
C HIS A 163 15.32 -3.30 9.41
N LEU A 164 14.37 -2.56 8.86
CA LEU A 164 14.26 -2.37 7.41
C LEU A 164 15.43 -1.54 6.87
N GLU A 165 15.84 -0.48 7.57
CA GLU A 165 16.98 0.35 7.18
C GLU A 165 18.26 -0.46 7.20
N GLU A 166 18.55 -1.19 8.30
CA GLU A 166 19.72 -2.03 8.41
C GLU A 166 19.78 -3.06 7.27
N PHE A 167 18.68 -3.76 7.02
CA PHE A 167 18.59 -4.71 5.92
C PHE A 167 18.88 -4.05 4.55
N LEU A 168 18.26 -2.90 4.28
CA LEU A 168 18.43 -2.20 3.01
C LEU A 168 19.84 -1.62 2.86
N MET A 169 20.44 -1.11 3.93
CA MET A 169 21.83 -0.61 3.92
C MET A 169 22.83 -1.73 3.61
N VAL A 170 22.75 -2.85 4.33
CA VAL A 170 23.65 -4.00 4.13
C VAL A 170 23.48 -4.57 2.71
N ALA A 171 22.25 -4.82 2.28
CA ALA A 171 21.96 -5.38 0.96
C ALA A 171 22.42 -4.44 -0.16
N SER A 172 22.21 -3.11 0.01
CA SER A 172 22.69 -2.11 -0.95
C SER A 172 24.21 -2.02 -1.01
N ALA A 173 24.90 -2.12 0.15
CA ALA A 173 26.37 -2.10 0.19
C ALA A 173 26.95 -3.31 -0.54
N ILE A 174 26.40 -4.52 -0.33
CA ILE A 174 26.81 -5.75 -0.99
C ILE A 174 26.64 -5.61 -2.52
N LEU A 175 25.47 -5.16 -2.97
CA LEU A 175 25.23 -5.01 -4.41
C LEU A 175 26.06 -3.87 -5.00
N SER A 176 26.30 -2.78 -4.26
CA SER A 176 27.15 -1.67 -4.71
C SER A 176 28.60 -2.12 -4.94
N GLU A 177 29.16 -2.97 -4.09
CA GLU A 177 30.47 -3.56 -4.28
C GLU A 177 30.57 -4.27 -5.66
N SER A 178 29.56 -5.08 -5.99
CA SER A 178 29.49 -5.74 -7.30
C SER A 178 29.39 -4.74 -8.46
N VAL A 179 28.58 -3.69 -8.30
CA VAL A 179 28.39 -2.65 -9.33
C VAL A 179 29.68 -1.85 -9.53
N PHE A 180 30.41 -1.50 -8.48
CA PHE A 180 31.72 -0.83 -8.59
C PHE A 180 32.75 -1.69 -9.33
N ASN A 181 32.81 -2.98 -8.99
CA ASN A 181 33.73 -3.92 -9.67
C ASN A 181 33.37 -4.07 -11.16
N TRP A 182 32.09 -4.14 -11.53
CA TRP A 182 31.65 -4.17 -12.94
C TRP A 182 31.98 -2.85 -13.66
N GLY A 183 31.91 -1.72 -12.94
CA GLY A 183 32.30 -0.41 -13.47
C GLY A 183 33.81 -0.16 -13.55
N GLY A 184 34.64 -1.13 -13.16
CA GLY A 184 36.11 -1.01 -13.19
C GLY A 184 36.71 -0.15 -12.07
N ILE A 185 35.93 0.19 -11.05
CA ILE A 185 36.40 0.96 -9.88
C ILE A 185 36.72 -0.06 -8.77
N PRO A 186 38.00 -0.18 -8.35
CA PRO A 186 38.35 -1.08 -7.26
C PRO A 186 37.70 -0.61 -5.97
N VAL A 187 37.09 -1.55 -5.25
CA VAL A 187 36.35 -1.26 -4.00
C VAL A 187 36.69 -2.33 -2.97
N TYR A 188 36.90 -1.88 -1.74
CA TYR A 188 36.99 -2.76 -0.56
C TYR A 188 35.84 -2.48 0.38
N ARG A 189 35.06 -3.52 0.70
CA ARG A 189 33.87 -3.37 1.57
C ARG A 189 34.08 -3.97 2.93
N THR A 190 33.80 -3.17 3.96
CA THR A 190 33.72 -3.63 5.36
C THR A 190 32.34 -3.29 5.91
N GLY A 191 31.45 -4.28 5.94
CA GLY A 191 30.07 -4.06 6.38
C GLY A 191 29.31 -3.10 5.43
N GLN A 192 28.99 -1.91 5.93
CA GLN A 192 28.30 -0.83 5.21
C GLN A 192 29.28 0.23 4.68
N VAL A 193 30.59 0.06 4.90
CA VAL A 193 31.63 0.97 4.44
C VAL A 193 32.20 0.46 3.13
N LEU A 194 32.32 1.33 2.14
CA LEU A 194 32.88 1.08 0.82
C LEU A 194 34.11 2.02 0.66
N GLU A 195 35.29 1.45 0.63
CA GLU A 195 36.54 2.16 0.37
C GLU A 195 36.84 2.08 -1.13
N ILE A 196 36.80 3.23 -1.81
CA ILE A 196 37.12 3.40 -3.23
C ILE A 196 38.27 4.39 -3.36
N PRO A 197 38.96 4.46 -4.50
CA PRO A 197 40.07 5.37 -4.68
C PRO A 197 39.71 6.82 -4.34
N GLY A 198 40.42 7.38 -3.35
CA GLY A 198 40.30 8.76 -2.94
C GLY A 198 39.17 9.08 -1.96
N ILE A 199 38.28 8.14 -1.64
CA ILE A 199 37.16 8.40 -0.71
C ILE A 199 36.66 7.14 -0.02
N VAL A 200 36.16 7.30 1.21
CA VAL A 200 35.43 6.28 1.98
C VAL A 200 33.94 6.65 1.97
N LEU A 201 33.11 5.80 1.39
CA LEU A 201 31.67 5.96 1.37
C LEU A 201 31.03 5.10 2.46
N VAL A 202 30.28 5.71 3.36
CA VAL A 202 29.46 5.02 4.36
C VAL A 202 28.02 5.01 3.89
N VAL A 203 27.42 3.82 3.79
CA VAL A 203 25.99 3.70 3.51
C VAL A 203 25.23 3.97 4.81
N ALA A 204 25.01 5.26 5.08
CA ALA A 204 24.33 5.74 6.29
C ALA A 204 22.80 5.60 6.17
N GLN A 205 22.08 5.85 7.26
CA GLN A 205 20.61 5.76 7.33
C GLN A 205 19.93 6.65 6.27
N GLU A 206 20.45 7.86 6.04
CA GLU A 206 19.96 8.78 5.00
C GLU A 206 20.10 8.20 3.58
N CYS A 207 21.02 7.24 3.43
CA CYS A 207 21.30 6.53 2.18
C CYS A 207 20.70 5.12 2.15
N SER A 208 19.88 4.73 3.13
CA SER A 208 19.21 3.41 3.15
C SER A 208 18.22 3.23 2.01
N GLY A 209 17.66 4.33 1.51
CA GLY A 209 16.65 4.32 0.46
C GLY A 209 15.26 3.88 0.94
N ILE A 210 15.05 3.73 2.26
CA ILE A 210 13.79 3.24 2.85
C ILE A 210 12.58 4.05 2.41
N ARG A 211 12.65 5.39 2.42
CA ARG A 211 11.54 6.28 2.02
C ARG A 211 10.98 5.91 0.65
N ALA A 212 11.86 5.87 -0.33
CA ALA A 212 11.44 5.60 -1.69
C ALA A 212 11.05 4.13 -1.90
N THR A 213 11.68 3.19 -1.21
CA THR A 213 11.29 1.77 -1.25
C THR A 213 9.92 1.57 -0.62
N TRP A 214 9.60 2.26 0.48
CA TRP A 214 8.30 2.18 1.14
C TRP A 214 7.18 2.78 0.27
N VAL A 215 7.40 3.97 -0.32
CA VAL A 215 6.44 4.56 -1.26
C VAL A 215 6.26 3.69 -2.50
N LEU A 216 7.33 3.08 -3.03
CA LEU A 216 7.27 2.14 -4.14
C LEU A 216 6.45 0.88 -3.77
N PHE A 217 6.60 0.39 -2.53
CA PHE A 217 5.83 -0.72 -2.00
C PHE A 217 4.33 -0.40 -1.96
N ILE A 218 3.94 0.74 -1.37
CA ILE A 218 2.55 1.18 -1.32
C ILE A 218 1.97 1.36 -2.73
N THR A 219 2.75 1.98 -3.64
CA THR A 219 2.36 2.16 -5.05
C THR A 219 2.16 0.80 -5.74
N SER A 220 3.03 -0.17 -5.47
CA SER A 220 2.92 -1.51 -6.05
C SER A 220 1.69 -2.27 -5.56
N VAL A 221 1.30 -2.10 -4.30
CA VAL A 221 0.08 -2.69 -3.71
C VAL A 221 -1.17 -2.13 -4.42
N VAL A 222 -1.24 -0.81 -4.61
CA VAL A 222 -2.34 -0.16 -5.36
C VAL A 222 -2.34 -0.62 -6.82
N ALA A 223 -1.17 -0.62 -7.47
CA ALA A 223 -1.04 -1.06 -8.86
C ALA A 223 -1.42 -2.55 -9.04
N ALA A 224 -1.04 -3.41 -8.10
CA ALA A 224 -1.43 -4.81 -8.09
C ALA A 224 -2.95 -4.97 -8.03
N HIS A 225 -3.61 -4.23 -7.14
CA HIS A 225 -5.07 -4.27 -7.01
C HIS A 225 -5.80 -3.75 -8.26
N LEU A 226 -5.33 -2.65 -8.84
CA LEU A 226 -6.01 -2.02 -9.99
C LEU A 226 -5.76 -2.74 -11.32
N PHE A 227 -4.55 -3.28 -11.52
CA PHE A 227 -4.11 -3.73 -12.86
C PHE A 227 -3.96 -5.24 -12.99
N LEU A 228 -3.76 -5.98 -11.88
CA LEU A 228 -3.49 -7.41 -11.95
C LEU A 228 -4.72 -8.26 -11.59
N PRO A 229 -4.98 -9.33 -12.36
CA PRO A 229 -6.21 -10.12 -12.22
C PRO A 229 -6.14 -11.15 -11.09
N THR A 230 -4.95 -11.50 -10.61
CA THR A 230 -4.76 -12.57 -9.62
C THR A 230 -3.85 -12.12 -8.47
N ALA A 231 -4.15 -12.59 -7.26
CA ALA A 231 -3.36 -12.31 -6.07
C ALA A 231 -1.88 -12.74 -6.24
N THR A 232 -1.62 -13.88 -6.89
CA THR A 232 -0.25 -14.37 -7.12
C THR A 232 0.58 -13.38 -7.93
N ARG A 233 0.01 -12.82 -9.01
CA ARG A 233 0.71 -11.80 -9.82
C ARG A 233 0.90 -10.51 -9.03
N GLY A 234 -0.08 -10.16 -8.20
CA GLY A 234 0.04 -9.04 -7.27
C GLY A 234 1.20 -9.24 -6.29
N LEU A 235 1.31 -10.41 -5.69
CA LEU A 235 2.41 -10.75 -4.78
C LEU A 235 3.78 -10.71 -5.48
N ILE A 236 3.89 -11.18 -6.73
CA ILE A 236 5.12 -11.07 -7.51
C ILE A 236 5.49 -9.60 -7.73
N LEU A 237 4.54 -8.74 -8.10
CA LEU A 237 4.80 -7.32 -8.31
C LEU A 237 5.25 -6.63 -7.01
N VAL A 238 4.55 -6.88 -5.91
CA VAL A 238 4.86 -6.32 -4.58
C VAL A 238 6.21 -6.84 -4.09
N GLY A 239 6.48 -8.14 -4.23
CA GLY A 239 7.76 -8.76 -3.84
C GLY A 239 8.96 -8.22 -4.64
N ALA A 240 8.75 -7.84 -5.90
CA ALA A 240 9.80 -7.25 -6.74
C ALA A 240 10.26 -5.86 -6.26
N VAL A 241 9.51 -5.20 -5.39
CA VAL A 241 9.87 -3.87 -4.87
C VAL A 241 11.16 -3.91 -4.06
N VAL A 242 11.37 -4.96 -3.26
CA VAL A 242 12.58 -5.07 -2.42
C VAL A 242 13.85 -5.13 -3.28
N PRO A 243 14.00 -6.07 -4.23
CA PRO A 243 15.19 -6.10 -5.08
C PRO A 243 15.31 -4.85 -5.96
N LEU A 244 14.19 -4.27 -6.44
CA LEU A 244 14.23 -3.00 -7.19
C LEU A 244 14.70 -1.83 -6.32
N GLY A 245 14.28 -1.77 -5.05
CA GLY A 245 14.72 -0.76 -4.09
C GLY A 245 16.22 -0.86 -3.82
N ILE A 246 16.72 -2.07 -3.59
CA ILE A 246 18.16 -2.34 -3.37
C ILE A 246 18.95 -1.97 -4.62
N LEU A 247 18.53 -2.43 -5.81
CA LEU A 247 19.21 -2.11 -7.08
C LEU A 247 19.26 -0.60 -7.33
N ARG A 248 18.14 0.10 -7.18
CA ARG A 248 18.08 1.56 -7.32
C ARG A 248 19.05 2.25 -6.38
N ASN A 249 19.09 1.82 -5.10
CA ASN A 249 19.96 2.43 -4.11
C ASN A 249 21.43 2.15 -4.41
N SER A 250 21.76 0.94 -4.84
CA SER A 250 23.12 0.55 -5.25
C SER A 250 23.61 1.33 -6.47
N VAL A 251 22.74 1.53 -7.47
CA VAL A 251 23.05 2.40 -8.63
C VAL A 251 23.28 3.85 -8.19
N ARG A 252 22.49 4.35 -7.24
CA ARG A 252 22.69 5.70 -6.69
C ARG A 252 24.06 5.81 -6.00
N ILE A 253 24.43 4.84 -5.15
CA ILE A 253 25.72 4.80 -4.45
C ILE A 253 26.87 4.75 -5.49
N TYR A 254 26.74 3.92 -6.51
CA TYR A 254 27.71 3.83 -7.58
C TYR A 254 27.88 5.16 -8.33
N VAL A 255 26.79 5.80 -8.73
CA VAL A 255 26.85 7.10 -9.45
C VAL A 255 27.54 8.16 -8.59
N ILE A 256 27.24 8.23 -7.30
CA ILE A 256 27.88 9.18 -6.37
C ILE A 256 29.36 8.85 -6.24
N GLY A 257 29.74 7.60 -6.03
CA GLY A 257 31.14 7.18 -5.90
C GLY A 257 31.93 7.41 -7.19
N TRP A 258 31.36 7.08 -8.35
CA TRP A 258 31.96 7.36 -9.63
C TRP A 258 32.24 8.87 -9.83
N LEU A 259 31.25 9.72 -9.52
CA LEU A 259 31.45 11.18 -9.56
C LEU A 259 32.58 11.65 -8.63
N CYS A 260 32.72 11.04 -7.45
CA CYS A 260 33.77 11.37 -6.51
C CYS A 260 35.17 10.93 -7.05
N VAL A 261 35.26 9.80 -7.71
CA VAL A 261 36.53 9.31 -8.30
C VAL A 261 36.95 10.19 -9.50
N GLU A 262 36.03 10.59 -10.37
CA GLU A 262 36.33 11.35 -11.59
C GLU A 262 36.53 12.85 -11.32
N TYR A 263 35.73 13.44 -10.44
CA TYR A 263 35.65 14.91 -10.26
C TYR A 263 36.11 15.37 -8.87
N GLY A 264 36.47 14.42 -7.99
CA GLY A 264 36.97 14.71 -6.65
C GLY A 264 35.93 14.49 -5.53
N PRO A 265 36.39 14.31 -4.28
CA PRO A 265 35.56 13.93 -3.13
C PRO A 265 34.48 14.96 -2.78
N GLU A 266 34.61 16.23 -3.23
CA GLU A 266 33.61 17.28 -3.00
C GLU A 266 32.27 16.97 -3.66
N MET A 267 32.26 16.07 -4.66
CA MET A 267 31.06 15.62 -5.34
C MET A 267 30.05 14.89 -4.42
N ILE A 268 30.45 14.44 -3.24
CA ILE A 268 29.56 13.90 -2.22
C ILE A 268 28.51 14.94 -1.79
N HIS A 269 28.84 16.23 -1.90
CA HIS A 269 27.91 17.34 -1.58
C HIS A 269 27.14 17.84 -2.81
N HIS A 270 27.35 17.25 -3.98
CA HIS A 270 26.68 17.62 -5.22
C HIS A 270 25.15 17.43 -5.12
N TRP A 271 24.39 18.18 -5.92
CA TRP A 271 22.93 18.14 -5.93
C TRP A 271 22.36 16.73 -6.15
N VAL A 272 23.07 15.86 -6.90
CA VAL A 272 22.66 14.45 -7.12
C VAL A 272 22.57 13.67 -5.81
N HIS A 273 23.49 13.91 -4.87
CA HIS A 273 23.42 13.30 -3.56
C HIS A 273 22.29 13.90 -2.72
N ARG A 274 22.16 15.23 -2.69
CA ARG A 274 21.20 15.94 -1.82
C ARG A 274 19.77 15.96 -2.34
N LYS A 275 19.57 16.06 -3.67
CA LYS A 275 18.26 16.23 -4.33
C LYS A 275 17.96 15.18 -5.41
N GLY A 276 18.87 14.24 -5.68
CA GLY A 276 18.69 13.20 -6.71
C GLY A 276 17.71 12.10 -6.33
N GLY A 277 17.30 12.00 -5.06
CA GLY A 277 16.36 10.99 -4.59
C GLY A 277 15.09 10.83 -5.44
N PRO A 278 14.36 11.92 -5.75
CA PRO A 278 13.19 11.88 -6.63
C PRO A 278 13.48 11.37 -8.03
N LEU A 279 14.64 11.70 -8.63
CA LEU A 279 15.03 11.22 -9.94
C LEU A 279 15.21 9.70 -9.96
N PHE A 280 15.95 9.15 -9.01
CA PHE A 280 16.12 7.71 -8.87
C PHE A 280 14.81 6.99 -8.53
N PHE A 281 13.90 7.65 -7.79
CA PHE A 281 12.57 7.12 -7.51
C PHE A 281 11.75 7.01 -8.79
N VAL A 282 11.65 8.07 -9.60
CA VAL A 282 10.93 8.05 -10.88
C VAL A 282 11.52 7.01 -11.82
N ALA A 283 12.86 6.90 -11.90
CA ALA A 283 13.52 5.87 -12.67
C ALA A 283 13.13 4.44 -12.22
N SER A 284 12.91 4.21 -10.93
CA SER A 284 12.49 2.91 -10.41
C SER A 284 11.02 2.55 -10.70
N LEU A 285 10.17 3.53 -11.03
CA LEU A 285 8.80 3.26 -11.47
C LEU A 285 8.76 2.60 -12.84
N ILE A 286 9.74 2.88 -13.71
CA ILE A 286 9.80 2.30 -15.07
C ILE A 286 9.83 0.76 -15.00
N PRO A 287 10.83 0.11 -14.38
CA PRO A 287 10.86 -1.36 -14.29
C PRO A 287 9.66 -1.93 -13.50
N LEU A 288 9.14 -1.22 -12.51
CA LEU A 288 7.94 -1.65 -11.78
C LEU A 288 6.71 -1.72 -12.71
N PHE A 289 6.45 -0.67 -13.50
CA PHE A 289 5.31 -0.65 -14.41
C PHE A 289 5.51 -1.56 -15.62
N LEU A 290 6.74 -1.74 -16.10
CA LEU A 290 7.06 -2.74 -17.12
C LEU A 290 6.77 -4.16 -16.61
N LEU A 291 7.14 -4.47 -15.37
CA LEU A 291 6.81 -5.75 -14.74
C LEU A 291 5.29 -5.92 -14.59
N ALA A 292 4.58 -4.90 -14.12
CA ALA A 292 3.12 -4.92 -14.02
C ALA A 292 2.46 -5.16 -15.38
N TRP A 293 2.95 -4.50 -16.44
CA TRP A 293 2.49 -4.68 -17.82
C TRP A 293 2.76 -6.10 -18.32
N ALA A 294 3.97 -6.63 -18.11
CA ALA A 294 4.33 -7.99 -18.49
C ALA A 294 3.47 -9.05 -17.77
N LEU A 295 3.21 -8.85 -16.48
CA LEU A 295 2.34 -9.72 -15.68
C LEU A 295 0.87 -9.67 -16.15
N LYS A 296 0.42 -8.51 -16.64
CA LYS A 296 -0.92 -8.34 -17.23
C LYS A 296 -1.00 -9.01 -18.61
N TRP A 297 0.01 -8.87 -19.44
CA TRP A 297 -0.01 -9.32 -20.85
C TRP A 297 0.01 -10.85 -20.99
N LYS A 298 0.71 -11.55 -20.12
CA LYS A 298 0.71 -13.05 -20.11
C LYS A 298 -0.67 -13.68 -20.00
N ARG A 299 -1.69 -12.92 -19.56
CA ARG A 299 -3.08 -13.38 -19.54
C ARG A 299 -3.70 -13.42 -20.93
N LYS A 300 -3.53 -12.34 -21.73
CA LYS A 300 -4.15 -12.25 -23.07
C LYS A 300 -3.66 -13.37 -24.00
N LYS A 301 -2.40 -13.78 -23.83
CA LYS A 301 -1.82 -14.84 -24.66
C LYS A 301 -2.30 -16.25 -24.24
N GLY A 302 -2.41 -16.51 -22.95
CA GLY A 302 -2.92 -17.80 -22.42
C GLY A 302 -4.42 -18.04 -22.67
N GLU A 303 -5.23 -16.95 -22.70
CA GLU A 303 -6.65 -17.01 -23.07
C GLU A 303 -6.84 -17.17 -24.60
N ALA A 304 -5.92 -16.61 -25.41
CA ALA A 304 -5.95 -16.75 -26.85
C ALA A 304 -5.46 -18.13 -27.33
N GLU A 305 -4.57 -18.78 -26.59
CA GLU A 305 -4.04 -20.11 -26.92
C GLU A 305 -4.93 -21.27 -26.42
N ASN A 306 -5.94 -21.03 -25.58
CA ASN A 306 -6.83 -22.10 -25.10
C ASN A 306 -8.33 -21.73 -25.25
N PRO A 307 -8.86 -21.73 -26.50
CA PRO A 307 -10.28 -21.45 -26.74
C PRO A 307 -11.24 -22.45 -26.09
N ASN A 308 -10.75 -23.68 -25.78
CA ASN A 308 -11.57 -24.71 -25.13
C ASN A 308 -11.84 -24.49 -23.63
N ALA A 309 -11.16 -23.52 -23.00
CA ALA A 309 -11.41 -23.17 -21.60
C ALA A 309 -12.72 -22.39 -21.41
N MET A 310 -13.13 -21.63 -22.41
CA MET A 310 -14.43 -20.93 -22.42
C MET A 310 -15.62 -21.89 -22.59
N GLU A 311 -15.46 -22.94 -23.39
CA GLU A 311 -16.52 -23.92 -23.63
C GLU A 311 -16.79 -24.80 -22.39
N ARG A 312 -15.77 -25.05 -21.56
CA ARG A 312 -15.89 -25.79 -20.30
C ARG A 312 -16.52 -24.97 -19.16
N SER A 313 -16.40 -23.66 -19.20
CA SER A 313 -17.07 -22.76 -18.23
C SER A 313 -18.56 -22.63 -18.55
N GLY A 314 -18.92 -22.50 -19.82
CA GLY A 314 -20.32 -22.41 -20.26
C GLY A 314 -21.13 -23.70 -20.10
N LYS A 315 -20.46 -24.88 -20.06
CA LYS A 315 -21.14 -26.19 -19.85
C LYS A 315 -21.40 -26.54 -18.38
N ARG A 316 -20.79 -25.81 -17.42
CA ARG A 316 -21.04 -26.03 -16.00
C ARG A 316 -22.27 -25.33 -15.45
N ASP A 317 -22.82 -24.38 -16.20
CA ASP A 317 -23.96 -23.55 -15.78
C ASP A 317 -25.29 -23.97 -16.46
N MET A 318 -25.34 -25.10 -17.17
CA MET A 318 -26.60 -25.67 -17.63
C MET A 318 -27.13 -26.64 -16.58
N PRO A 319 -28.29 -26.39 -15.98
CA PRO A 319 -28.96 -27.34 -15.13
C PRO A 319 -29.39 -28.56 -15.95
N ASP A 320 -29.09 -29.77 -15.41
CA ASP A 320 -29.48 -31.06 -15.99
C ASP A 320 -31.01 -31.12 -16.13
N GLN A 321 -31.49 -31.11 -17.36
CA GLN A 321 -32.89 -31.32 -17.66
C GLN A 321 -33.12 -32.80 -17.91
N THR A 322 -33.43 -33.51 -16.84
CA THR A 322 -34.16 -34.79 -16.90
C THR A 322 -35.33 -34.76 -15.92
#